data_ed59c9417d7321931c0c228f79fc1402
#
_entry.id   ed59c9417d7321931c0c228f79fc1402
#
_cell.length_a   1.000
_cell.length_b   1.000
_cell.length_c   1.000
_cell.angle_alpha   90.00
_cell.angle_beta   90.00
_cell.angle_gamma   90.00
#
_symmetry.space_group_name_H-M   'P 1'
#
loop_
_entity.id
_entity.type
_entity.pdbx_description
1 polymer ?
#
loop_
_entity_poly.entity_id
_entity_poly.type
_entity_poly.pdbx_seq_one_letter_code
_entity_poly.pdbx_strand_id
1 'polypeptide(L)'
;DDIKIIEGNISLASNLKISYLQQLEDNNTDNLKQFAEHHHLEYNELLNILHKLGVERNTFTNRICDLSAGQKKKVFLAKSLLEPANLYLWDEPLNYLDTFNQDQIIELIKTYRPTMLIIEHDSRFIDEIDAEVVELQKN
;
A
#
# COMPACT_ATOMS: atom_id res chain seq x y z
N ASP A 1 15.20 -10.42 -5.50
CA ASP A 1 15.75 -10.64 -6.86
C ASP A 1 16.26 -9.29 -7.37
N ASP A 2 17.58 -9.18 -7.50
CA ASP A 2 18.20 -7.98 -8.03
C ASP A 2 17.94 -7.88 -9.53
N ILE A 3 17.06 -6.97 -9.92
CA ILE A 3 16.81 -6.68 -11.33
C ILE A 3 18.06 -6.00 -11.88
N LYS A 4 18.72 -6.67 -12.79
CA LYS A 4 19.90 -6.10 -13.44
C LYS A 4 19.47 -5.03 -14.45
N ILE A 5 19.93 -3.80 -14.25
CA ILE A 5 19.73 -2.72 -15.21
C ILE A 5 20.47 -3.09 -16.50
N ILE A 6 19.72 -3.23 -17.60
CA ILE A 6 20.27 -3.60 -18.91
C ILE A 6 20.82 -2.35 -19.61
N GLU A 7 20.10 -1.24 -19.51
CA GLU A 7 20.47 0.04 -20.13
C GLU A 7 19.89 1.21 -19.32
N GLY A 8 20.63 2.31 -19.21
CA GLY A 8 20.22 3.51 -18.50
C GLY A 8 20.91 3.70 -17.16
N ASN A 9 20.54 4.80 -16.48
CA ASN A 9 21.07 5.16 -15.17
C ASN A 9 19.94 5.44 -14.21
N ILE A 10 20.05 4.93 -12.97
CA ILE A 10 19.18 5.28 -11.86
C ILE A 10 19.98 6.16 -10.90
N SER A 11 19.47 7.38 -10.64
CA SER A 11 20.02 8.29 -9.65
C SER A 11 18.99 8.51 -8.55
N LEU A 12 19.35 8.20 -7.33
CA LEU A 12 18.50 8.39 -6.15
C LEU A 12 18.98 9.61 -5.38
N ALA A 13 18.02 10.42 -4.92
CA ALA A 13 18.33 11.55 -4.03
C ALA A 13 18.91 11.06 -2.70
N SER A 14 19.83 11.81 -2.14
CA SER A 14 20.34 11.55 -0.79
C SER A 14 19.18 11.64 0.22
N ASN A 15 19.14 10.74 1.18
CA ASN A 15 18.09 10.64 2.21
C ASN A 15 16.67 10.30 1.68
N LEU A 16 16.57 9.69 0.50
CA LEU A 16 15.29 9.20 -0.02
C LEU A 16 14.76 8.09 0.91
N LYS A 17 13.57 8.34 1.48
CA LYS A 17 12.81 7.34 2.24
C LYS A 17 11.74 6.76 1.34
N ILE A 18 11.78 5.46 1.16
CA ILE A 18 10.83 4.73 0.31
C ILE A 18 9.93 3.88 1.17
N SER A 19 8.62 4.00 0.97
CA SER A 19 7.65 3.02 1.45
C SER A 19 7.28 2.08 0.32
N TYR A 20 7.46 0.80 0.53
CA TYR A 20 7.14 -0.24 -0.43
C TYR A 20 5.93 -1.04 0.05
N LEU A 21 4.92 -1.18 -0.82
CA LEU A 21 3.80 -2.07 -0.53
C LEU A 21 4.26 -3.51 -0.72
N GLN A 22 4.50 -4.18 0.42
CA GLN A 22 4.95 -5.55 0.46
C GLN A 22 3.87 -6.53 0.01
N GLN A 23 4.30 -7.69 -0.47
CA GLN A 23 3.40 -8.82 -0.67
C GLN A 23 2.83 -9.29 0.69
N LEU A 24 1.67 -9.94 0.63
CA LEU A 24 1.00 -10.42 1.85
C LEU A 24 1.89 -11.38 2.63
N GLU A 25 2.10 -11.08 3.90
CA GLU A 25 2.75 -11.99 4.85
C GLU A 25 1.69 -12.92 5.48
N ASP A 26 1.73 -14.19 5.13
CA ASP A 26 0.75 -15.15 5.64
C ASP A 26 1.02 -15.63 7.08
N ASN A 27 2.22 -15.43 7.58
CA ASN A 27 2.68 -15.97 8.86
C ASN A 27 2.76 -14.94 10.00
N ASN A 28 2.27 -13.69 9.80
CA ASN A 28 2.34 -12.68 10.83
C ASN A 28 1.31 -12.92 11.93
N THR A 29 1.77 -13.30 13.12
CA THR A 29 0.93 -13.61 14.28
C THR A 29 0.57 -12.41 15.16
N ASP A 30 1.06 -11.21 14.83
CA ASP A 30 0.74 -9.97 15.55
C ASP A 30 -0.75 -9.64 15.42
N ASN A 31 -1.31 -9.06 16.47
CA ASN A 31 -2.52 -8.27 16.34
C ASN A 31 -2.18 -6.86 15.82
N LEU A 32 -3.18 -6.05 15.46
CA LEU A 32 -2.95 -4.72 14.89
C LEU A 32 -2.16 -3.78 15.81
N LYS A 33 -2.28 -3.92 17.12
CA LYS A 33 -1.52 -3.10 18.07
C LYS A 33 -0.05 -3.47 18.05
N GLN A 34 0.27 -4.75 18.14
CA GLN A 34 1.64 -5.26 18.03
C GLN A 34 2.26 -4.93 16.67
N PHE A 35 1.49 -5.06 15.60
CA PHE A 35 1.90 -4.67 14.25
C PHE A 35 2.27 -3.19 14.17
N ALA A 36 1.44 -2.30 14.73
CA ALA A 36 1.73 -0.87 14.77
C ALA A 36 3.02 -0.59 15.58
N GLU A 37 3.19 -1.23 16.73
CA GLU A 37 4.39 -1.09 17.57
C GLU A 37 5.65 -1.56 16.83
N HIS A 38 5.63 -2.73 16.18
CA HIS A 38 6.77 -3.28 15.44
C HIS A 38 7.17 -2.43 14.22
N HIS A 39 6.20 -1.77 13.59
CA HIS A 39 6.43 -0.91 12.43
C HIS A 39 6.52 0.59 12.78
N HIS A 40 6.56 0.95 14.07
CA HIS A 40 6.62 2.33 14.55
C HIS A 40 5.50 3.23 13.99
N LEU A 41 4.29 2.67 13.87
CA LEU A 41 3.11 3.37 13.41
C LEU A 41 2.27 3.86 14.59
N GLU A 42 1.58 4.98 14.41
CA GLU A 42 0.57 5.42 15.34
C GLU A 42 -0.67 4.51 15.25
N TYR A 43 -0.97 3.79 16.34
CA TYR A 43 -2.01 2.77 16.37
C TYR A 43 -3.40 3.34 16.04
N ASN A 44 -3.76 4.50 16.60
CA ASN A 44 -5.06 5.10 16.33
C ASN A 44 -5.20 5.55 14.87
N GLU A 45 -4.14 6.03 14.25
CA GLU A 45 -4.14 6.39 12.84
C GLU A 45 -4.28 5.16 11.94
N LEU A 46 -3.60 4.06 12.29
CA LEU A 46 -3.79 2.78 11.61
C LEU A 46 -5.26 2.35 11.65
N LEU A 47 -5.89 2.39 12.82
CA LEU A 47 -7.31 2.05 12.95
C LEU A 47 -8.23 2.99 12.16
N ASN A 48 -7.91 4.28 12.12
CA ASN A 48 -8.68 5.26 11.36
C ASN A 48 -8.64 4.98 9.85
N ILE A 49 -7.46 4.67 9.30
CA ILE A 49 -7.34 4.31 7.88
C ILE A 49 -8.06 3.00 7.60
N LEU A 50 -7.89 1.97 8.44
CA LEU A 50 -8.57 0.69 8.28
C LEU A 50 -10.09 0.85 8.33
N HIS A 51 -10.61 1.71 9.20
CA HIS A 51 -12.03 2.03 9.24
C HIS A 51 -12.51 2.71 7.95
N LYS A 52 -11.75 3.66 7.41
CA LYS A 52 -12.02 4.28 6.10
C LYS A 52 -11.99 3.26 4.96
N LEU A 53 -11.15 2.24 5.06
CA LEU A 53 -11.08 1.12 4.12
C LEU A 53 -12.16 0.05 4.37
N GLY A 54 -13.13 0.32 5.24
CA GLY A 54 -14.25 -0.57 5.49
C GLY A 54 -13.92 -1.81 6.32
N VAL A 55 -12.80 -1.81 7.05
CA VAL A 55 -12.49 -2.91 8.00
C VAL A 55 -13.31 -2.73 9.25
N GLU A 56 -14.08 -3.75 9.61
CA GLU A 56 -14.93 -3.72 10.79
C GLU A 56 -14.12 -3.79 12.10
N ARG A 57 -14.58 -3.06 13.11
CA ARG A 57 -13.91 -2.98 14.42
C ARG A 57 -13.76 -4.32 15.13
N ASN A 58 -14.66 -5.27 14.90
CA ASN A 58 -14.61 -6.61 15.47
C ASN A 58 -13.39 -7.42 15.00
N THR A 59 -12.80 -7.05 13.84
CA THR A 59 -11.60 -7.70 13.31
C THR A 59 -10.29 -7.14 13.87
N PHE A 60 -10.34 -5.99 14.59
CA PHE A 60 -9.14 -5.31 15.09
C PHE A 60 -8.39 -6.07 16.17
N THR A 61 -9.03 -7.04 16.81
CA THR A 61 -8.41 -7.92 17.83
C THR A 61 -7.83 -9.21 17.23
N ASN A 62 -8.10 -9.48 15.94
CA ASN A 62 -7.60 -10.67 15.26
C ASN A 62 -6.10 -10.54 14.97
N ARG A 63 -5.43 -11.69 14.85
CA ARG A 63 -4.06 -11.74 14.35
C ARG A 63 -4.05 -11.46 12.84
N ILE A 64 -2.99 -10.85 12.35
CA ILE A 64 -2.82 -10.56 10.91
C ILE A 64 -2.97 -11.84 10.07
N CYS A 65 -2.39 -12.96 10.50
CA CYS A 65 -2.50 -14.24 9.78
C CYS A 65 -3.94 -14.77 9.65
N ASP A 66 -4.84 -14.37 10.55
CA ASP A 66 -6.24 -14.83 10.56
C ASP A 66 -7.17 -13.93 9.71
N LEU A 67 -6.66 -12.81 9.19
CA LEU A 67 -7.41 -11.91 8.32
C LEU A 67 -7.59 -12.52 6.92
N SER A 68 -8.66 -12.12 6.23
CA SER A 68 -8.82 -12.42 4.81
C SER A 68 -7.73 -11.76 3.96
N ALA A 69 -7.51 -12.25 2.74
CA ALA A 69 -6.53 -11.63 1.83
C ALA A 69 -6.81 -10.15 1.58
N GLY A 70 -8.07 -9.76 1.40
CA GLY A 70 -8.47 -8.36 1.24
C GLY A 70 -8.23 -7.53 2.50
N GLN A 71 -8.51 -8.06 3.69
CA GLN A 71 -8.23 -7.37 4.96
C GLN A 71 -6.72 -7.21 5.19
N LYS A 72 -5.93 -8.24 4.93
CA LYS A 72 -4.46 -8.14 4.97
C LYS A 72 -3.95 -7.05 4.03
N LYS A 73 -4.45 -7.03 2.79
CA LYS A 73 -4.09 -6.00 1.80
C LYS A 73 -4.35 -4.60 2.34
N LYS A 74 -5.50 -4.37 2.98
CA LYS A 74 -5.84 -3.09 3.60
C LYS A 74 -4.89 -2.71 4.75
N VAL A 75 -4.47 -3.67 5.57
CA VAL A 75 -3.49 -3.43 6.63
C VAL A 75 -2.15 -2.97 6.06
N PHE A 76 -1.65 -3.63 5.02
CA PHE A 76 -0.38 -3.26 4.39
C PHE A 76 -0.46 -1.94 3.61
N LEU A 77 -1.59 -1.64 2.98
CA LEU A 77 -1.85 -0.33 2.36
C LEU A 77 -1.84 0.78 3.42
N ALA A 78 -2.55 0.58 4.52
CA ALA A 78 -2.58 1.52 5.64
C ALA A 78 -1.19 1.74 6.24
N LYS A 79 -0.42 0.66 6.45
CA LYS A 79 0.98 0.72 6.88
C LYS A 79 1.80 1.61 5.94
N SER A 80 1.76 1.33 4.64
CA SER A 80 2.52 2.09 3.66
C SER A 80 2.18 3.58 3.70
N LEU A 81 0.89 3.93 3.74
CA LEU A 81 0.45 5.34 3.80
C LEU A 81 0.89 6.07 5.06
N LEU A 82 1.04 5.36 6.18
CA LEU A 82 1.46 5.93 7.46
C LEU A 82 2.97 6.01 7.62
N GLU A 83 3.74 5.29 6.83
CA GLU A 83 5.20 5.36 6.87
C GLU A 83 5.67 6.76 6.43
N PRO A 84 6.62 7.36 7.17
CA PRO A 84 7.20 8.65 6.79
C PRO A 84 8.12 8.46 5.58
N ALA A 85 7.58 8.52 4.38
CA ALA A 85 8.30 8.31 3.13
C ALA A 85 8.22 9.53 2.21
N ASN A 86 9.23 9.65 1.33
CA ASN A 86 9.27 10.64 0.26
C ASN A 86 8.73 10.06 -1.05
N LEU A 87 8.79 8.75 -1.19
CA LEU A 87 8.32 8.01 -2.36
C LEU A 87 7.63 6.73 -1.93
N TYR A 88 6.46 6.48 -2.51
CA TYR A 88 5.68 5.27 -2.30
C TYR A 88 5.76 4.40 -3.56
N LEU A 89 6.17 3.15 -3.39
CA LEU A 89 6.22 2.16 -4.47
C LEU A 89 5.15 1.10 -4.22
N TRP A 90 4.12 1.08 -5.05
CA TRP A 90 3.02 0.14 -4.94
C TRP A 90 2.95 -0.76 -6.17
N ASP A 91 3.05 -2.05 -5.93
CA ASP A 91 2.92 -3.07 -6.96
C ASP A 91 1.57 -3.77 -6.83
N GLU A 92 0.71 -3.59 -7.84
CA GLU A 92 -0.65 -4.13 -7.91
C GLU A 92 -1.47 -3.89 -6.63
N PRO A 93 -1.67 -2.62 -6.22
CA PRO A 93 -2.33 -2.28 -4.95
C PRO A 93 -3.78 -2.74 -4.89
N LEU A 94 -4.44 -2.96 -6.02
CA LEU A 94 -5.87 -3.31 -6.08
C LEU A 94 -6.14 -4.80 -5.96
N ASN A 95 -5.12 -5.66 -6.00
CA ASN A 95 -5.30 -7.10 -5.86
C ASN A 95 -6.03 -7.44 -4.55
N TYR A 96 -6.98 -8.38 -4.61
CA TYR A 96 -7.83 -8.84 -3.50
C TYR A 96 -8.86 -7.83 -2.99
N LEU A 97 -9.03 -6.69 -3.66
CA LEU A 97 -9.99 -5.65 -3.29
C LEU A 97 -11.19 -5.65 -4.25
N ASP A 98 -12.40 -5.54 -3.68
CA ASP A 98 -13.61 -5.28 -4.44
C ASP A 98 -13.69 -3.81 -4.90
N THR A 99 -14.65 -3.49 -5.77
CA THR A 99 -14.81 -2.15 -6.34
C THR A 99 -15.00 -1.08 -5.26
N PHE A 100 -15.77 -1.37 -4.20
CA PHE A 100 -15.99 -0.44 -3.10
C PHE A 100 -14.66 -0.10 -2.39
N ASN A 101 -13.85 -1.10 -2.12
CA ASN A 101 -12.55 -0.90 -1.47
C ASN A 101 -11.55 -0.19 -2.38
N GLN A 102 -11.61 -0.44 -3.70
CA GLN A 102 -10.83 0.31 -4.68
C GLN A 102 -11.17 1.80 -4.65
N ASP A 103 -12.46 2.15 -4.57
CA ASP A 103 -12.89 3.55 -4.45
C ASP A 103 -12.34 4.21 -3.18
N GLN A 104 -12.28 3.49 -2.06
CA GLN A 104 -11.69 3.99 -0.82
C GLN A 104 -10.18 4.25 -0.97
N ILE A 105 -9.45 3.39 -1.67
CA ILE A 105 -8.02 3.61 -1.96
C ILE A 105 -7.82 4.85 -2.84
N ILE A 106 -8.64 5.02 -3.88
CA ILE A 106 -8.61 6.21 -4.74
C ILE A 106 -8.80 7.48 -3.91
N GLU A 107 -9.80 7.50 -3.03
CA GLU A 107 -10.07 8.65 -2.16
C GLU A 107 -8.90 8.94 -1.19
N LEU A 108 -8.27 7.90 -0.65
CA LEU A 108 -7.09 8.08 0.21
C LEU A 108 -5.91 8.66 -0.58
N ILE A 109 -5.64 8.18 -1.79
CA ILE A 109 -4.58 8.72 -2.65
C ILE A 109 -4.86 10.18 -2.98
N LYS A 110 -6.09 10.53 -3.35
CA LYS A 110 -6.50 11.91 -3.63
C LYS A 110 -6.35 12.83 -2.40
N THR A 111 -6.61 12.31 -1.22
CA THR A 111 -6.52 13.06 0.05
C THR A 111 -5.07 13.30 0.48
N TYR A 112 -4.27 12.24 0.51
CA TYR A 112 -2.87 12.31 0.96
C TYR A 112 -1.90 12.86 -0.10
N ARG A 113 -2.25 12.72 -1.38
CA ARG A 113 -1.44 13.15 -2.54
C ARG A 113 0.04 12.75 -2.42
N PRO A 114 0.34 11.48 -2.16
CA PRO A 114 1.71 11.02 -2.01
C PRO A 114 2.44 11.09 -3.37
N THR A 115 3.76 11.33 -3.32
CA THR A 115 4.60 11.06 -4.49
C THR A 115 4.76 9.55 -4.60
N MET A 116 4.28 8.96 -5.69
CA MET A 116 4.23 7.51 -5.80
C MET A 116 4.49 6.99 -7.21
N LEU A 117 5.03 5.80 -7.28
CA LEU A 117 5.15 4.98 -8.48
C LEU A 117 4.30 3.74 -8.27
N ILE A 118 3.34 3.53 -9.17
CA ILE A 118 2.38 2.43 -9.08
C ILE A 118 2.52 1.54 -10.31
N ILE A 119 2.59 0.24 -10.11
CA ILE A 119 2.42 -0.76 -11.16
C ILE A 119 0.97 -1.22 -11.09
N GLU A 120 0.19 -0.89 -12.10
CA GLU A 120 -1.22 -1.22 -12.18
C GLU A 120 -1.68 -1.28 -13.63
N HIS A 121 -2.69 -2.05 -13.93
CA HIS A 121 -3.27 -2.20 -15.26
C HIS A 121 -4.78 -1.87 -15.31
N ASP A 122 -5.38 -1.51 -14.18
CA ASP A 122 -6.77 -1.04 -14.11
C ASP A 122 -6.85 0.40 -14.63
N SER A 123 -7.44 0.57 -15.82
CA SER A 123 -7.54 1.89 -16.47
C SER A 123 -8.39 2.88 -15.68
N ARG A 124 -9.48 2.41 -15.04
CA ARG A 124 -10.33 3.27 -14.21
C ARG A 124 -9.55 3.84 -13.03
N PHE A 125 -8.79 3.01 -12.33
CA PHE A 125 -7.96 3.46 -11.22
C PHE A 125 -6.93 4.49 -11.66
N ILE A 126 -6.24 4.24 -12.77
CA ILE A 126 -5.22 5.13 -13.33
C ILE A 126 -5.83 6.50 -13.67
N ASP A 127 -6.99 6.50 -14.33
CA ASP A 127 -7.69 7.73 -14.71
C ASP A 127 -8.19 8.51 -13.47
N GLU A 128 -8.72 7.82 -12.48
CA GLU A 128 -9.28 8.42 -11.27
C GLU A 128 -8.23 9.10 -10.36
N ILE A 129 -7.01 8.59 -10.34
CA ILE A 129 -5.92 9.19 -9.55
C ILE A 129 -5.13 10.24 -10.34
N ASP A 130 -5.48 10.48 -11.61
CA ASP A 130 -4.82 11.45 -12.50
C ASP A 130 -3.31 11.20 -12.61
N ALA A 131 -2.93 9.95 -12.82
CA ALA A 131 -1.54 9.53 -12.89
C ALA A 131 -0.95 9.69 -14.30
N GLU A 132 0.30 10.10 -14.38
CA GLU A 132 1.07 10.02 -15.61
C GLU A 132 1.41 8.55 -15.91
N VAL A 133 1.09 8.10 -17.12
CA VAL A 133 1.26 6.70 -17.53
C VAL A 133 2.55 6.53 -18.32
N VAL A 134 3.38 5.58 -17.90
CA VAL A 134 4.56 5.12 -18.65
C VAL A 134 4.38 3.66 -19.01
N GLU A 135 4.29 3.39 -20.31
CA GLU A 135 4.19 2.00 -20.78
C GLU A 135 5.59 1.38 -20.94
N LEU A 136 5.79 0.23 -20.29
CA LEU A 136 7.00 -0.56 -20.46
C LEU A 136 6.89 -1.41 -21.73
N GLN A 137 7.80 -1.20 -22.67
CA GLN A 137 7.87 -2.04 -23.88
C GLN A 137 8.50 -3.39 -23.52
N LYS A 138 7.83 -4.47 -23.91
CA LYS A 138 8.47 -5.80 -23.91
C LYS A 138 9.46 -5.86 -25.06
N ASN A 139 10.70 -6.00 -24.73
CA ASN A 139 11.72 -6.37 -25.71
C ASN A 139 11.58 -7.84 -26.13
#